data_a814e4511f82a53ad2a9118ed1ee72bc
#
_entry.id   a814e4511f82a53ad2a9118ed1ee72bc
#
_cell.length_a   1.000
_cell.length_b   1.000
_cell.length_c   1.000
_cell.angle_alpha   90.00
_cell.angle_beta   90.00
_cell.angle_gamma   90.00
#
_symmetry.space_group_name_H-M   'P 1'
#
loop_
_entity.id
_entity.type
_entity.pdbx_description
1 polymer ?
#
loop_
_entity_poly.entity_id
_entity_poly.type
_entity_poly.pdbx_seq_one_letter_code
_entity_poly.pdbx_strand_id
1 'polypeptide(L)'
;MTAVKSFWRAGGILGGTALALVLSGCTEPEEILRGEREDIRPDSTITIVDQSRAIALPAARTNADWAQGGGLEGLRPTHPALAAAPSEIWSTSIGEGDSRRQRITATPVIGDGLIYTLDSAAQVSAVSPSGAVVWQSDLIPASDSAGQATGGGLAYDGGVVYVSSGFGVVTALDAKSGATLWRQELDATGSGQPTVRDGLVYLVAGDDTGWAINAKDGRIAWQVEGTPSPSNVLGAPAPAVTSKFAIFAF
;
A
#
# COMPACT_ATOMS: atom_id res chain seq x y z
N MET A 1 60.41 -26.16 52.54
CA MET A 1 59.20 -25.69 53.26
C MET A 1 59.17 -24.19 53.16
N THR A 2 57.98 -23.64 52.81
CA THR A 2 57.64 -22.21 52.81
C THR A 2 58.00 -21.36 51.60
N ALA A 3 57.01 -21.01 50.89
CA ALA A 3 56.64 -19.71 50.29
C ALA A 3 56.08 -19.84 48.88
N VAL A 4 54.85 -20.25 48.77
CA VAL A 4 54.04 -19.99 47.57
C VAL A 4 52.65 -19.55 48.05
N LYS A 5 52.49 -18.29 48.42
CA LYS A 5 51.20 -17.67 48.69
C LYS A 5 51.29 -16.14 48.67
N SER A 6 51.52 -15.52 47.51
CA SER A 6 51.25 -14.07 47.40
C SER A 6 51.10 -13.51 45.99
N PHE A 7 51.00 -14.34 44.95
CA PHE A 7 50.90 -13.81 43.56
C PHE A 7 49.51 -13.72 42.95
N TRP A 8 48.45 -14.08 43.66
CA TRP A 8 47.09 -14.17 43.10
C TRP A 8 46.16 -13.02 43.49
N ARG A 9 46.61 -12.05 44.28
CA ARG A 9 45.75 -10.90 44.64
C ARG A 9 45.95 -9.60 43.83
N ALA A 10 47.07 -9.49 43.14
CA ALA A 10 47.37 -8.27 42.33
C ALA A 10 46.79 -8.30 40.93
N GLY A 11 46.52 -9.47 40.36
CA GLY A 11 45.97 -9.58 38.99
C GLY A 11 44.48 -9.26 38.84
N GLY A 12 43.70 -9.40 39.92
CA GLY A 12 42.27 -9.19 39.90
C GLY A 12 41.82 -7.71 39.88
N ILE A 13 42.65 -6.84 40.47
CA ILE A 13 42.32 -5.40 40.55
C ILE A 13 42.66 -4.66 39.27
N LEU A 14 43.69 -5.08 38.55
CA LEU A 14 44.08 -4.50 37.25
C LEU A 14 43.12 -4.90 36.12
N GLY A 15 42.51 -6.08 36.16
CA GLY A 15 41.52 -6.53 35.19
C GLY A 15 40.17 -5.82 35.34
N GLY A 16 39.77 -5.52 36.58
CA GLY A 16 38.53 -4.80 36.87
C GLY A 16 38.53 -3.32 36.46
N THR A 17 39.68 -2.65 36.64
CA THR A 17 39.84 -1.24 36.25
C THR A 17 39.94 -1.05 34.74
N ALA A 18 40.53 -2.00 34.01
CA ALA A 18 40.59 -1.94 32.54
C ALA A 18 39.20 -2.15 31.90
N LEU A 19 38.38 -3.02 32.48
CA LEU A 19 36.99 -3.26 31.97
C LEU A 19 36.04 -2.07 32.27
N ALA A 20 36.25 -1.36 33.39
CA ALA A 20 35.45 -0.19 33.74
C ALA A 20 35.75 1.04 32.85
N LEU A 21 36.98 1.15 32.32
CA LEU A 21 37.38 2.23 31.42
C LEU A 21 36.85 2.06 29.99
N VAL A 22 36.53 0.83 29.56
CA VAL A 22 35.99 0.57 28.21
C VAL A 22 34.45 0.86 28.14
N LEU A 23 33.79 0.84 29.28
CA LEU A 23 32.32 1.10 29.34
C LEU A 23 31.97 2.60 29.51
N SER A 24 32.93 3.48 29.73
CA SER A 24 32.69 4.91 29.90
C SER A 24 32.85 5.76 28.62
N GLY A 25 33.09 5.13 27.48
CA GLY A 25 33.53 5.81 26.25
C GLY A 25 32.46 6.12 25.21
N CYS A 26 31.18 6.01 25.51
CA CYS A 26 30.13 6.22 24.49
C CYS A 26 28.96 7.11 24.95
N THR A 27 29.24 8.14 25.72
CA THR A 27 28.30 9.26 25.84
C THR A 27 28.95 10.49 25.24
N GLU A 28 28.66 10.71 23.97
CA GLU A 28 28.93 12.03 23.37
C GLU A 28 28.12 13.05 24.17
N PRO A 29 28.78 14.07 24.75
CA PRO A 29 28.04 15.07 25.52
C PRO A 29 27.06 15.78 24.59
N GLU A 30 25.79 15.77 24.95
CA GLU A 30 24.74 16.45 24.22
C GLU A 30 25.10 17.94 24.11
N GLU A 31 25.24 18.44 22.89
CA GLU A 31 25.60 19.83 22.62
C GLU A 31 24.42 20.72 23.05
N ILE A 32 24.54 21.34 24.21
CA ILE A 32 23.52 22.26 24.72
C ILE A 32 23.59 23.54 23.90
N LEU A 33 22.71 23.67 22.94
CA LEU A 33 22.52 24.93 22.21
C LEU A 33 22.13 26.04 23.19
N ARG A 34 23.03 26.99 23.39
CA ARG A 34 22.78 28.18 24.21
C ARG A 34 22.01 29.20 23.38
N GLY A 35 20.90 29.67 23.93
CA GLY A 35 20.05 30.69 23.32
C GLY A 35 18.67 30.69 23.95
N GLU A 36 17.98 31.78 23.79
CA GLU A 36 16.57 31.88 24.15
C GLU A 36 15.78 31.05 23.13
N ARG A 37 14.95 30.12 23.61
CA ARG A 37 14.11 29.30 22.76
C ARG A 37 12.83 30.06 22.49
N GLU A 38 12.66 30.48 21.25
CA GLU A 38 11.39 31.03 20.80
C GLU A 38 10.46 29.93 20.36
N ASP A 39 9.20 30.05 20.76
CA ASP A 39 8.16 29.13 20.33
C ASP A 39 7.83 29.38 18.86
N ILE A 40 8.24 28.48 17.97
CA ILE A 40 7.95 28.58 16.54
C ILE A 40 6.48 28.28 16.19
N ARG A 41 5.70 27.83 17.16
CA ARG A 41 4.25 27.76 16.99
C ARG A 41 3.63 29.02 17.54
N PRO A 42 2.93 29.84 16.72
CA PRO A 42 2.15 30.91 17.26
C PRO A 42 1.20 30.34 18.31
N ASP A 43 1.10 30.97 19.46
CA ASP A 43 0.11 30.67 20.48
C ASP A 43 -1.28 30.68 19.84
N SER A 44 -1.66 29.56 19.28
CA SER A 44 -3.02 29.38 18.81
C SER A 44 -3.89 29.09 20.02
N THR A 45 -4.26 30.10 20.74
CA THR A 45 -5.43 30.09 21.59
C THR A 45 -6.69 29.95 20.74
N ILE A 46 -6.70 28.88 19.91
CA ILE A 46 -7.94 28.44 19.31
C ILE A 46 -8.72 27.81 20.45
N THR A 47 -9.53 28.61 21.10
CA THR A 47 -10.56 28.09 21.97
C THR A 47 -11.52 27.30 21.07
N ILE A 48 -11.32 25.99 21.02
CA ILE A 48 -12.28 25.11 20.37
C ILE A 48 -13.53 25.18 21.23
N VAL A 49 -14.45 26.05 20.83
CA VAL A 49 -15.78 26.04 21.41
C VAL A 49 -16.48 24.81 20.83
N ASP A 50 -16.72 23.82 21.69
CA ASP A 50 -17.48 22.63 21.33
C ASP A 50 -18.92 23.04 21.03
N GLN A 51 -19.17 23.35 19.75
CA GLN A 51 -20.48 23.69 19.25
C GLN A 51 -21.02 22.54 18.42
N SER A 52 -22.08 21.93 18.87
CA SER A 52 -22.86 21.01 18.07
C SER A 52 -23.33 21.70 16.79
N ARG A 53 -22.83 21.28 15.64
CA ARG A 53 -23.30 21.73 14.34
C ARG A 53 -24.13 20.63 13.70
N ALA A 54 -25.32 21.00 13.25
CA ALA A 54 -26.12 20.08 12.44
C ALA A 54 -25.38 19.76 11.14
N ILE A 55 -25.11 18.47 10.90
CA ILE A 55 -24.51 17.98 9.65
C ILE A 55 -25.66 17.65 8.70
N ALA A 56 -25.77 18.40 7.62
CA ALA A 56 -26.69 18.09 6.53
C ALA A 56 -26.00 17.13 5.56
N LEU A 57 -26.35 15.85 5.62
CA LEU A 57 -25.87 14.88 4.64
C LEU A 57 -26.76 14.91 3.40
N PRO A 58 -26.20 14.78 2.18
CA PRO A 58 -27.01 14.55 0.98
C PRO A 58 -27.82 13.25 1.13
N ALA A 59 -28.84 13.07 0.30
CA ALA A 59 -29.60 11.81 0.28
C ALA A 59 -28.68 10.62 0.00
N ALA A 60 -28.88 9.51 0.73
CA ALA A 60 -28.15 8.29 0.50
C ALA A 60 -28.38 7.76 -0.92
N ARG A 61 -27.31 7.28 -1.58
CA ARG A 61 -27.34 6.76 -2.95
C ARG A 61 -26.84 5.33 -2.99
N THR A 62 -27.50 4.49 -3.76
CA THR A 62 -27.02 3.16 -4.10
C THR A 62 -26.03 3.29 -5.25
N ASN A 63 -24.82 2.77 -5.07
CA ASN A 63 -23.81 2.69 -6.11
C ASN A 63 -23.96 1.35 -6.84
N ALA A 64 -24.08 1.39 -8.16
CA ALA A 64 -24.08 0.18 -8.99
C ALA A 64 -22.67 -0.41 -9.11
N ASP A 65 -21.68 0.46 -9.18
CA ASP A 65 -20.26 0.12 -9.35
C ASP A 65 -19.40 0.74 -8.26
N TRP A 66 -18.25 0.12 -8.00
CA TRP A 66 -17.17 0.60 -7.15
C TRP A 66 -15.86 0.35 -7.87
N ALA A 67 -15.70 1.01 -9.01
CA ALA A 67 -14.75 0.61 -10.03
C ALA A 67 -13.29 0.84 -9.66
N GLN A 68 -12.99 1.80 -8.77
CA GLN A 68 -11.62 2.20 -8.45
C GLN A 68 -11.52 2.73 -7.02
N GLY A 69 -10.29 2.79 -6.50
CA GLY A 69 -10.01 3.51 -5.27
C GLY A 69 -10.27 5.02 -5.40
N GLY A 70 -10.11 5.76 -4.30
CA GLY A 70 -10.45 7.18 -4.20
C GLY A 70 -9.64 8.16 -5.07
N GLY A 71 -8.87 7.68 -6.08
CA GLY A 71 -7.96 8.49 -6.89
C GLY A 71 -8.61 9.32 -8.00
N LEU A 72 -9.88 9.13 -8.32
CA LEU A 72 -10.54 9.88 -9.39
C LEU A 72 -11.34 11.07 -8.87
N GLU A 73 -11.23 12.19 -9.60
CA GLU A 73 -12.09 13.34 -9.43
C GLU A 73 -13.57 12.95 -9.69
N GLY A 74 -14.45 13.24 -8.74
CA GLY A 74 -15.86 12.92 -8.84
C GLY A 74 -16.25 11.50 -8.38
N LEU A 75 -15.32 10.61 -8.09
CA LEU A 75 -15.58 9.28 -7.53
C LEU A 75 -15.63 9.25 -5.98
N ARG A 76 -15.60 10.39 -5.31
CA ARG A 76 -15.83 10.40 -3.87
C ARG A 76 -17.24 9.94 -3.57
N PRO A 77 -17.42 8.80 -2.89
CA PRO A 77 -18.74 8.36 -2.50
C PRO A 77 -19.32 9.36 -1.52
N THR A 78 -20.37 10.07 -1.97
CA THR A 78 -21.04 11.11 -1.18
C THR A 78 -22.14 10.54 -0.35
N HIS A 79 -22.10 9.74 0.54
CA HIS A 79 -23.16 9.11 1.29
C HIS A 79 -23.73 7.87 0.61
N PRO A 80 -22.93 6.79 0.50
CA PRO A 80 -23.43 5.53 -0.04
C PRO A 80 -24.54 4.95 0.85
N ALA A 81 -25.55 4.38 0.23
CA ALA A 81 -26.63 3.73 0.95
C ALA A 81 -26.13 2.44 1.62
N LEU A 82 -26.35 2.34 2.92
CA LEU A 82 -26.07 1.16 3.71
C LEU A 82 -27.23 0.92 4.67
N ALA A 83 -27.57 -0.34 4.92
CA ALA A 83 -28.56 -0.67 5.93
C ALA A 83 -28.10 -0.22 7.32
N ALA A 84 -29.02 0.25 8.17
CA ALA A 84 -28.69 0.70 9.52
C ALA A 84 -28.08 -0.43 10.39
N ALA A 85 -28.44 -1.68 10.12
CA ALA A 85 -27.90 -2.88 10.74
C ALA A 85 -27.54 -3.89 9.63
N PRO A 86 -26.34 -3.80 9.03
CA PRO A 86 -25.93 -4.75 8.01
C PRO A 86 -25.73 -6.13 8.63
N SER A 87 -26.14 -7.17 7.91
CA SER A 87 -25.92 -8.58 8.27
C SER A 87 -25.18 -9.27 7.14
N GLU A 88 -24.37 -10.28 7.49
CA GLU A 88 -23.73 -11.14 6.51
C GLU A 88 -24.80 -11.90 5.72
N ILE A 89 -24.70 -11.84 4.40
CA ILE A 89 -25.61 -12.55 3.49
C ILE A 89 -24.93 -13.75 2.85
N TRP A 90 -23.61 -13.72 2.70
CA TRP A 90 -22.77 -14.81 2.24
C TRP A 90 -21.30 -14.55 2.53
N SER A 91 -20.49 -15.60 2.47
CA SER A 91 -19.03 -15.57 2.56
C SER A 91 -18.44 -16.52 1.51
N THR A 92 -17.34 -16.15 0.89
CA THR A 92 -16.65 -16.96 -0.11
C THR A 92 -15.14 -16.82 0.01
N SER A 93 -14.42 -17.89 -0.35
CA SER A 93 -12.96 -17.85 -0.42
C SER A 93 -12.51 -17.23 -1.73
N ILE A 94 -11.56 -16.31 -1.66
CA ILE A 94 -10.96 -15.66 -2.83
C ILE A 94 -9.52 -16.11 -3.10
N GLY A 95 -8.99 -17.02 -2.29
CA GLY A 95 -7.62 -17.52 -2.38
C GLY A 95 -6.87 -17.45 -1.06
N GLU A 96 -5.59 -17.10 -1.11
CA GLU A 96 -4.70 -17.04 0.05
C GLU A 96 -4.93 -15.75 0.86
N GLY A 97 -5.06 -15.91 2.18
CA GLY A 97 -5.24 -14.83 3.12
C GLY A 97 -3.92 -14.20 3.58
N ASP A 98 -4.03 -13.29 4.53
CA ASP A 98 -2.89 -12.66 5.18
C ASP A 98 -2.03 -13.66 5.97
N SER A 99 -0.72 -13.51 5.86
CA SER A 99 0.27 -14.28 6.62
C SER A 99 1.37 -13.36 7.15
N ARG A 100 2.40 -13.93 7.80
CA ARG A 100 3.55 -13.13 8.26
C ARG A 100 4.30 -12.45 7.11
N ARG A 101 4.29 -13.03 5.92
CA ARG A 101 5.09 -12.58 4.77
C ARG A 101 4.24 -12.08 3.61
N GLN A 102 2.96 -12.35 3.62
CA GLN A 102 2.04 -12.00 2.53
C GLN A 102 0.87 -11.19 3.08
N ARG A 103 0.52 -10.11 2.40
CA ARG A 103 -0.55 -9.19 2.81
C ARG A 103 -1.49 -8.89 1.66
N ILE A 104 -2.77 -8.86 1.95
CA ILE A 104 -3.77 -8.32 1.05
C ILE A 104 -3.75 -6.80 1.21
N THR A 105 -3.28 -6.08 0.20
CA THR A 105 -3.27 -4.60 0.16
C THR A 105 -4.34 -4.06 -0.76
N ALA A 106 -4.84 -4.89 -1.68
CA ALA A 106 -5.85 -4.51 -2.64
C ALA A 106 -7.23 -4.37 -2.00
N THR A 107 -7.92 -3.28 -2.31
CA THR A 107 -9.34 -3.16 -2.04
C THR A 107 -10.13 -3.81 -3.17
N PRO A 108 -11.23 -4.53 -2.89
CA PRO A 108 -12.10 -5.05 -3.94
C PRO A 108 -12.67 -3.93 -4.81
N VAL A 109 -12.86 -4.22 -6.10
CA VAL A 109 -13.56 -3.33 -7.02
C VAL A 109 -14.81 -4.01 -7.58
N ILE A 110 -15.80 -3.21 -7.95
CA ILE A 110 -17.07 -3.70 -8.48
C ILE A 110 -17.33 -3.03 -9.83
N GLY A 111 -17.61 -3.84 -10.84
CA GLY A 111 -18.00 -3.36 -12.15
C GLY A 111 -18.76 -4.44 -12.93
N ASP A 112 -19.67 -4.05 -13.79
CA ASP A 112 -20.54 -4.96 -14.55
C ASP A 112 -21.25 -6.04 -13.71
N GLY A 113 -21.59 -5.71 -12.46
CA GLY A 113 -22.27 -6.61 -11.53
C GLY A 113 -21.39 -7.74 -10.97
N LEU A 114 -20.07 -7.68 -11.12
CA LEU A 114 -19.11 -8.61 -10.51
C LEU A 114 -18.21 -7.89 -9.50
N ILE A 115 -17.77 -8.62 -8.50
CA ILE A 115 -16.83 -8.19 -7.48
C ILE A 115 -15.47 -8.81 -7.82
N TYR A 116 -14.45 -7.97 -8.02
CA TYR A 116 -13.10 -8.43 -8.31
C TYR A 116 -12.21 -8.24 -7.09
N THR A 117 -11.45 -9.27 -6.78
CA THR A 117 -10.56 -9.30 -5.61
C THR A 117 -9.17 -9.76 -6.04
N LEU A 118 -8.15 -9.31 -5.31
CA LEU A 118 -6.78 -9.79 -5.44
C LEU A 118 -6.35 -10.32 -4.08
N ASP A 119 -5.93 -11.56 -4.03
CA ASP A 119 -5.44 -12.20 -2.81
C ASP A 119 -3.97 -11.84 -2.51
N SER A 120 -3.41 -12.40 -1.44
CA SER A 120 -2.02 -12.14 -1.04
C SER A 120 -0.98 -12.83 -1.92
N ALA A 121 -1.38 -13.79 -2.76
CA ALA A 121 -0.52 -14.58 -3.65
C ALA A 121 -0.68 -14.22 -5.14
N ALA A 122 -1.29 -13.06 -5.45
CA ALA A 122 -1.55 -12.55 -6.79
C ALA A 122 -2.60 -13.36 -7.60
N GLN A 123 -3.53 -14.03 -6.93
CA GLN A 123 -4.71 -14.59 -7.58
C GLN A 123 -5.82 -13.55 -7.64
N VAL A 124 -6.35 -13.34 -8.84
CA VAL A 124 -7.56 -12.52 -9.06
C VAL A 124 -8.77 -13.44 -9.11
N SER A 125 -9.81 -13.05 -8.37
CA SER A 125 -11.10 -13.76 -8.39
C SER A 125 -12.23 -12.80 -8.78
N ALA A 126 -13.11 -13.23 -9.67
CA ALA A 126 -14.38 -12.56 -9.92
C ALA A 126 -15.50 -13.31 -9.20
N VAL A 127 -16.26 -12.59 -8.42
CA VAL A 127 -17.33 -13.13 -7.58
C VAL A 127 -18.65 -12.47 -7.94
N SER A 128 -19.68 -13.26 -8.08
CA SER A 128 -21.03 -12.74 -8.33
C SER A 128 -21.67 -12.14 -7.06
N PRO A 129 -22.71 -11.32 -7.17
CA PRO A 129 -23.44 -10.80 -6.02
C PRO A 129 -24.07 -11.89 -5.12
N SER A 130 -24.19 -13.13 -5.60
CA SER A 130 -24.64 -14.28 -4.80
C SER A 130 -23.52 -15.01 -4.06
N GLY A 131 -22.26 -14.53 -4.17
CA GLY A 131 -21.10 -15.16 -3.54
C GLY A 131 -20.46 -16.31 -4.36
N ALA A 132 -20.95 -16.59 -5.57
CA ALA A 132 -20.35 -17.62 -6.41
C ALA A 132 -19.11 -17.09 -7.14
N VAL A 133 -18.02 -17.84 -7.10
CA VAL A 133 -16.81 -17.55 -7.90
C VAL A 133 -17.14 -17.83 -9.37
N VAL A 134 -16.96 -16.83 -10.22
CA VAL A 134 -17.24 -16.89 -11.67
C VAL A 134 -16.00 -17.34 -12.43
N TRP A 135 -14.85 -16.74 -12.13
CA TRP A 135 -13.55 -17.13 -12.65
C TRP A 135 -12.44 -16.76 -11.68
N GLN A 136 -11.29 -17.39 -11.87
CA GLN A 136 -10.05 -17.08 -11.16
C GLN A 136 -8.89 -17.05 -12.16
N SER A 137 -7.93 -16.15 -11.93
CA SER A 137 -6.72 -16.00 -12.74
C SER A 137 -5.50 -15.85 -11.84
N ASP A 138 -4.53 -16.73 -12.02
CA ASP A 138 -3.24 -16.66 -11.35
C ASP A 138 -2.30 -15.75 -12.14
N LEU A 139 -1.76 -14.72 -11.48
CA LEU A 139 -0.88 -13.72 -12.08
C LEU A 139 0.59 -13.90 -11.71
N ILE A 140 0.96 -14.97 -11.02
CA ILE A 140 2.36 -15.28 -10.72
C ILE A 140 3.12 -15.44 -12.05
N PRO A 141 4.22 -14.70 -12.27
CA PRO A 141 5.05 -14.90 -13.45
C PRO A 141 5.63 -16.34 -13.49
N ALA A 142 5.80 -16.89 -14.67
CA ALA A 142 6.31 -18.27 -14.85
C ALA A 142 7.73 -18.48 -14.28
N SER A 143 8.50 -17.40 -14.13
CA SER A 143 9.84 -17.40 -13.52
C SER A 143 9.82 -17.42 -12.00
N ASP A 144 8.67 -17.13 -11.38
CA ASP A 144 8.54 -16.88 -9.95
C ASP A 144 7.71 -17.95 -9.26
N SER A 145 7.66 -17.89 -7.94
CA SER A 145 6.87 -18.80 -7.11
C SER A 145 5.95 -18.02 -6.18
N ALA A 146 4.82 -18.63 -5.81
CA ALA A 146 3.93 -18.09 -4.80
C ALA A 146 4.70 -17.75 -3.52
N GLY A 147 4.43 -16.58 -2.95
CA GLY A 147 5.08 -16.11 -1.73
C GLY A 147 6.40 -15.37 -1.91
N GLN A 148 6.92 -15.22 -3.12
CA GLN A 148 8.10 -14.37 -3.40
C GLN A 148 7.76 -12.88 -3.40
N ALA A 149 6.53 -12.55 -3.77
CA ALA A 149 6.03 -11.18 -3.71
C ALA A 149 4.59 -11.14 -3.18
N THR A 150 4.18 -9.96 -2.74
CA THR A 150 2.83 -9.73 -2.20
C THR A 150 2.42 -8.29 -2.44
N GLY A 151 1.14 -8.00 -2.30
CA GLY A 151 0.57 -6.68 -2.50
C GLY A 151 0.15 -6.42 -3.94
N GLY A 152 -0.26 -5.20 -4.18
CA GLY A 152 -0.81 -4.75 -5.45
C GLY A 152 -2.17 -4.08 -5.27
N GLY A 153 -2.89 -3.93 -6.36
CA GLY A 153 -4.20 -3.30 -6.37
C GLY A 153 -4.99 -3.56 -7.63
N LEU A 154 -6.24 -3.14 -7.61
CA LEU A 154 -7.21 -3.36 -8.67
C LEU A 154 -7.85 -2.04 -9.10
N ALA A 155 -8.14 -1.93 -10.39
CA ALA A 155 -9.07 -0.94 -10.95
C ALA A 155 -9.91 -1.61 -12.03
N TYR A 156 -11.16 -1.19 -12.14
CA TYR A 156 -12.06 -1.60 -13.22
C TYR A 156 -12.37 -0.40 -14.10
N ASP A 157 -12.36 -0.60 -15.40
CA ASP A 157 -12.84 0.38 -16.37
C ASP A 157 -13.28 -0.29 -17.66
N GLY A 158 -14.49 0.01 -18.12
CA GLY A 158 -14.98 -0.36 -19.46
C GLY A 158 -14.91 -1.85 -19.82
N GLY A 159 -15.12 -2.76 -18.87
CA GLY A 159 -15.09 -4.21 -19.11
C GLY A 159 -13.70 -4.82 -18.94
N VAL A 160 -12.74 -4.07 -18.43
CA VAL A 160 -11.36 -4.54 -18.16
C VAL A 160 -11.01 -4.35 -16.70
N VAL A 161 -10.39 -5.37 -16.10
CA VAL A 161 -9.79 -5.31 -14.77
C VAL A 161 -8.29 -5.11 -14.91
N TYR A 162 -7.79 -3.99 -14.42
CA TYR A 162 -6.37 -3.67 -14.38
C TYR A 162 -5.82 -4.05 -13.02
N VAL A 163 -4.80 -4.87 -13.02
CA VAL A 163 -4.23 -5.44 -11.79
C VAL A 163 -2.75 -5.10 -11.75
N SER A 164 -2.34 -4.41 -10.70
CA SER A 164 -0.92 -4.33 -10.34
C SER A 164 -0.62 -5.44 -9.35
N SER A 165 0.54 -6.08 -9.45
CA SER A 165 0.95 -7.14 -8.53
C SER A 165 2.28 -6.82 -7.86
N GLY A 166 2.52 -7.41 -6.69
CA GLY A 166 3.79 -7.33 -5.98
C GLY A 166 4.99 -7.83 -6.77
N PHE A 167 4.75 -8.60 -7.84
CA PHE A 167 5.77 -9.05 -8.79
C PHE A 167 6.25 -7.95 -9.76
N GLY A 168 5.73 -6.72 -9.63
CA GLY A 168 6.10 -5.63 -10.53
C GLY A 168 5.51 -5.75 -11.93
N VAL A 169 4.34 -6.37 -12.05
CA VAL A 169 3.65 -6.55 -13.33
C VAL A 169 2.27 -5.90 -13.25
N VAL A 170 1.91 -5.14 -14.28
CA VAL A 170 0.54 -4.70 -14.52
C VAL A 170 -0.08 -5.64 -15.54
N THR A 171 -1.23 -6.21 -15.21
CA THR A 171 -1.98 -7.11 -16.09
C THR A 171 -3.37 -6.55 -16.34
N ALA A 172 -3.79 -6.49 -17.60
CA ALA A 172 -5.19 -6.24 -17.94
C ALA A 172 -5.90 -7.55 -18.22
N LEU A 173 -7.04 -7.74 -17.58
CA LEU A 173 -7.89 -8.93 -17.72
C LEU A 173 -9.23 -8.53 -18.31
N ASP A 174 -9.76 -9.35 -19.21
CA ASP A 174 -11.16 -9.27 -19.60
C ASP A 174 -12.05 -9.54 -18.39
N ALA A 175 -12.90 -8.61 -18.04
CA ALA A 175 -13.68 -8.64 -16.81
C ALA A 175 -14.66 -9.83 -16.74
N LYS A 176 -15.13 -10.33 -17.89
CA LYS A 176 -16.11 -11.42 -17.96
C LYS A 176 -15.48 -12.80 -17.86
N SER A 177 -14.30 -12.96 -18.44
CA SER A 177 -13.65 -14.27 -18.57
C SER A 177 -12.38 -14.45 -17.74
N GLY A 178 -11.76 -13.37 -17.25
CA GLY A 178 -10.46 -13.41 -16.60
C GLY A 178 -9.29 -13.63 -17.55
N ALA A 179 -9.54 -13.63 -18.87
CA ALA A 179 -8.49 -13.82 -19.87
C ALA A 179 -7.54 -12.61 -19.88
N THR A 180 -6.24 -12.88 -19.94
CA THR A 180 -5.23 -11.82 -20.05
C THR A 180 -5.31 -11.14 -21.42
N LEU A 181 -5.49 -9.83 -21.42
CA LEU A 181 -5.47 -8.98 -22.63
C LEU A 181 -4.06 -8.52 -22.95
N TRP A 182 -3.34 -8.04 -21.92
CA TRP A 182 -1.93 -7.65 -22.02
C TRP A 182 -1.26 -7.68 -20.65
N ARG A 183 0.07 -7.67 -20.65
CA ARG A 183 0.93 -7.55 -19.46
C ARG A 183 2.02 -6.52 -19.73
N GLN A 184 2.38 -5.73 -18.72
CA GLN A 184 3.48 -4.77 -18.72
C GLN A 184 4.33 -4.97 -17.48
N GLU A 185 5.60 -5.26 -17.67
CA GLU A 185 6.60 -5.30 -16.59
C GLU A 185 7.03 -3.89 -16.21
N LEU A 186 7.24 -3.64 -14.92
CA LEU A 186 7.59 -2.34 -14.37
C LEU A 186 9.06 -2.21 -14.00
N ASP A 187 9.87 -3.26 -14.22
CA ASP A 187 11.29 -3.34 -13.84
C ASP A 187 11.55 -3.09 -12.33
N ALA A 188 10.51 -3.13 -11.51
CA ALA A 188 10.55 -2.93 -10.06
C ALA A 188 9.53 -3.84 -9.38
N THR A 189 9.86 -4.34 -8.19
CA THR A 189 8.95 -5.13 -7.37
C THR A 189 8.03 -4.23 -6.57
N GLY A 190 6.84 -4.72 -6.27
CA GLY A 190 5.84 -3.96 -5.52
C GLY A 190 5.18 -2.89 -6.39
N SER A 191 3.90 -2.74 -6.27
CA SER A 191 3.16 -1.70 -6.97
C SER A 191 1.93 -1.29 -6.17
N GLY A 192 1.56 -0.03 -6.33
CA GLY A 192 0.38 0.54 -5.71
C GLY A 192 -0.90 0.19 -6.45
N GLN A 193 -2.00 0.61 -5.88
CA GLN A 193 -3.30 0.50 -6.53
C GLN A 193 -3.34 1.36 -7.80
N PRO A 194 -3.78 0.82 -8.96
CA PRO A 194 -3.89 1.59 -10.18
C PRO A 194 -5.09 2.53 -10.16
N THR A 195 -4.99 3.61 -10.93
CA THR A 195 -6.09 4.50 -11.31
C THR A 195 -6.19 4.53 -12.82
N VAL A 196 -7.39 4.37 -13.37
CA VAL A 196 -7.64 4.40 -14.81
C VAL A 196 -8.45 5.62 -15.18
N ARG A 197 -7.94 6.42 -16.11
CA ARG A 197 -8.65 7.59 -16.63
C ARG A 197 -8.18 7.96 -18.03
N ASP A 198 -9.10 8.37 -18.87
CA ASP A 198 -8.86 8.89 -20.23
C ASP A 198 -7.96 7.95 -21.06
N GLY A 199 -8.17 6.61 -20.93
CA GLY A 199 -7.43 5.59 -21.66
C GLY A 199 -6.01 5.32 -21.16
N LEU A 200 -5.65 5.81 -19.99
CA LEU A 200 -4.38 5.54 -19.34
C LEU A 200 -4.58 4.89 -17.96
N VAL A 201 -3.68 3.99 -17.62
CA VAL A 201 -3.54 3.36 -16.30
C VAL A 201 -2.37 4.04 -15.59
N TYR A 202 -2.62 4.60 -14.41
CA TYR A 202 -1.63 5.28 -13.58
C TYR A 202 -1.37 4.48 -12.33
N LEU A 203 -0.10 4.31 -11.95
CA LEU A 203 0.30 3.64 -10.72
C LEU A 203 1.69 4.09 -10.29
N VAL A 204 2.07 3.74 -9.06
CA VAL A 204 3.43 3.90 -8.53
C VAL A 204 4.04 2.52 -8.39
N ALA A 205 5.24 2.32 -8.92
CA ALA A 205 6.04 1.12 -8.72
C ALA A 205 6.88 1.21 -7.44
N GLY A 206 7.44 0.09 -6.99
CA GLY A 206 8.17 0.00 -5.73
C GLY A 206 9.54 0.69 -5.71
N ASP A 207 9.98 1.24 -6.83
CA ASP A 207 11.21 2.05 -6.98
C ASP A 207 10.91 3.55 -6.97
N ASP A 208 9.73 3.95 -6.50
CA ASP A 208 9.25 5.34 -6.52
C ASP A 208 9.10 5.92 -7.94
N THR A 209 8.88 5.08 -8.94
CA THR A 209 8.55 5.52 -10.31
C THR A 209 7.05 5.56 -10.51
N GLY A 210 6.54 6.71 -10.94
CA GLY A 210 5.16 6.89 -11.39
C GLY A 210 5.04 6.52 -12.87
N TRP A 211 4.07 5.69 -13.20
CA TRP A 211 3.84 5.15 -14.54
C TRP A 211 2.50 5.61 -15.09
N ALA A 212 2.47 5.90 -16.39
CA ALA A 212 1.26 6.02 -17.19
C ALA A 212 1.36 5.05 -18.38
N ILE A 213 0.42 4.11 -18.43
CA ILE A 213 0.39 2.99 -19.37
C ILE A 213 -0.89 3.08 -20.19
N ASN A 214 -0.82 2.86 -21.50
CA ASN A 214 -2.00 2.80 -22.36
C ASN A 214 -2.92 1.65 -21.92
N ALA A 215 -4.14 1.97 -21.57
CA ALA A 215 -5.13 1.01 -21.09
C ALA A 215 -5.48 -0.05 -22.17
N LYS A 216 -5.37 0.31 -23.43
CA LYS A 216 -5.74 -0.56 -24.56
C LYS A 216 -4.73 -1.67 -24.84
N ASP A 217 -3.42 -1.36 -24.75
CA ASP A 217 -2.38 -2.28 -25.23
C ASP A 217 -1.19 -2.47 -24.29
N GLY A 218 -1.22 -1.83 -23.11
CA GLY A 218 -0.18 -1.95 -22.09
C GLY A 218 1.12 -1.20 -22.40
N ARG A 219 1.19 -0.42 -23.46
CA ARG A 219 2.40 0.34 -23.80
C ARG A 219 2.61 1.52 -22.87
N ILE A 220 3.86 1.74 -22.51
CA ILE A 220 4.24 2.88 -21.68
C ILE A 220 3.96 4.17 -22.45
N ALA A 221 3.14 5.04 -21.87
CA ALA A 221 2.90 6.39 -22.41
C ALA A 221 3.98 7.36 -21.90
N TRP A 222 4.24 7.34 -20.60
CA TRP A 222 5.31 8.11 -19.95
C TRP A 222 5.55 7.62 -18.52
N GLN A 223 6.66 8.06 -17.95
CA GLN A 223 7.09 7.78 -16.60
C GLN A 223 7.57 9.05 -15.92
N VAL A 224 7.54 9.07 -14.59
CA VAL A 224 8.12 10.13 -13.76
C VAL A 224 8.82 9.49 -12.56
N GLU A 225 10.06 9.88 -12.33
CA GLU A 225 10.84 9.40 -11.20
C GLU A 225 10.52 10.26 -9.96
N GLY A 226 10.23 9.61 -8.86
CA GLY A 226 10.15 10.22 -7.53
C GLY A 226 11.54 10.38 -6.91
N THR A 227 11.59 10.83 -5.67
CA THR A 227 12.85 10.83 -4.93
C THR A 227 13.06 9.44 -4.35
N PRO A 228 14.15 8.73 -4.72
CA PRO A 228 14.40 7.40 -4.21
C PRO A 228 14.42 7.36 -2.68
N SER A 229 13.68 6.45 -2.09
CA SER A 229 13.62 6.23 -0.66
C SER A 229 14.12 4.82 -0.31
N PRO A 230 14.92 4.65 0.75
CA PRO A 230 15.27 3.31 1.24
C PRO A 230 14.09 2.60 1.92
N SER A 231 12.97 3.30 2.11
CA SER A 231 11.77 2.79 2.78
C SER A 231 10.65 2.66 1.78
N ASN A 232 10.51 1.48 1.18
CA ASN A 232 9.39 1.20 0.30
C ASN A 232 8.15 0.84 1.12
N VAL A 233 7.04 1.50 0.83
CA VAL A 233 5.74 1.16 1.40
C VAL A 233 5.07 0.11 0.53
N LEU A 234 4.74 -1.02 1.12
CA LEU A 234 3.94 -2.03 0.44
C LEU A 234 2.54 -1.45 0.14
N GLY A 235 2.19 -1.37 -1.14
CA GLY A 235 0.90 -0.85 -1.56
C GLY A 235 0.81 0.68 -1.53
N ALA A 236 1.51 1.36 -2.42
CA ALA A 236 1.36 2.79 -2.64
C ALA A 236 -0.11 3.17 -2.92
N PRO A 237 -0.59 4.33 -2.46
CA PRO A 237 -1.95 4.76 -2.73
C PRO A 237 -2.19 4.96 -4.22
N ALA A 238 -3.44 4.80 -4.63
CA ALA A 238 -3.85 5.09 -6.00
C ALA A 238 -3.52 6.54 -6.38
N PRO A 239 -2.87 6.80 -7.53
CA PRO A 239 -2.61 8.16 -7.99
C PRO A 239 -3.92 8.95 -8.13
N ALA A 240 -3.90 10.21 -7.70
CA ALA A 240 -5.05 11.09 -7.89
C ALA A 240 -4.99 11.71 -9.29
N VAL A 241 -5.98 11.40 -10.12
CA VAL A 241 -6.01 11.85 -11.52
C VAL A 241 -7.20 12.76 -11.76
N THR A 242 -6.90 13.96 -12.29
CA THR A 242 -7.89 14.96 -12.69
C THR A 242 -7.88 15.12 -14.22
N SER A 243 -8.70 16.01 -14.75
CA SER A 243 -8.66 16.35 -16.17
C SER A 243 -7.36 17.05 -16.62
N LYS A 244 -6.52 17.50 -15.67
CA LYS A 244 -5.31 18.29 -15.96
C LYS A 244 -4.04 17.72 -15.34
N PHE A 245 -4.15 16.99 -14.26
CA PHE A 245 -3.01 16.54 -13.46
C PHE A 245 -3.14 15.07 -13.06
N ALA A 246 -2.02 14.36 -13.09
CA ALA A 246 -1.84 13.11 -12.38
C ALA A 246 -0.90 13.40 -11.20
N ILE A 247 -1.32 13.07 -9.97
CA ILE A 247 -0.60 13.32 -8.72
C ILE A 247 -0.24 11.96 -8.15
N PHE A 248 1.05 11.72 -8.03
CA PHE A 248 1.60 10.50 -7.45
C PHE A 248 2.07 10.78 -6.02
N ALA A 249 1.90 9.82 -5.13
CA ALA A 249 2.49 9.82 -3.80
C ALA A 249 3.59 8.76 -3.77
N PHE A 250 4.79 9.20 -3.49
CA PHE A 250 5.99 8.38 -3.36
C PHE A 250 6.37 8.20 -1.90
#